data_000570fd407f1d46f9aecc4c8298abe6
#
_entry.id   000570fd407f1d46f9aecc4c8298abe6
#
_cell.length_a   1.000
_cell.length_b   1.000
_cell.length_c   1.000
_cell.angle_alpha   90.00
_cell.angle_beta   90.00
_cell.angle_gamma   90.00
#
_symmetry.space_group_name_H-M   'P 1'
#
loop_
_entity.id
_entity.type
_entity.pdbx_description
1 polymer ?
#
loop_
_entity_poly.entity_id
_entity_poly.type
_entity_poly.pdbx_seq_one_letter_code
_entity_poly.pdbx_strand_id
1 'polypeptide(L)'
;SIRRQRQMCIRDSPSPGHYSGTLVNGLMYQIKDLSGINGEIRPGIVHRIDKDTSGLLMVAKNDVAHRHLVEQLMSKTVKRKYTALVHGNIPHDYGTIDAPIGRNKNDRQAMAVVDDGKEAVTHFNVLEHFKDYTLIECQLETGRTHQIRVHMKYIGYPLVGDPKYGPKKTLDIGGQALHLSLIHI
;
A
#
# COMPACT_ATOMS: atom_id res chain seq x y z
N SER A 1 -0.96 -6.93 21.94
CA SER A 1 0.33 -6.74 21.28
C SER A 1 0.55 -7.89 20.30
N ILE A 2 0.20 -7.70 19.05
CA ILE A 2 0.51 -8.69 18.00
C ILE A 2 1.98 -8.53 17.65
N ARG A 3 2.81 -9.49 18.08
CA ARG A 3 4.22 -9.57 17.73
C ARG A 3 4.36 -9.63 16.21
N ARG A 4 5.16 -8.71 15.65
CA ARG A 4 5.63 -8.76 14.27
C ARG A 4 6.35 -10.09 14.02
N GLN A 5 5.71 -11.03 13.36
CA GLN A 5 6.44 -12.01 12.58
C GLN A 5 6.72 -11.38 11.21
N ARG A 6 7.99 -11.32 10.82
CA ARG A 6 8.38 -11.10 9.44
C ARG A 6 7.85 -12.30 8.64
N GLN A 7 6.66 -12.16 8.11
CA GLN A 7 6.11 -13.17 7.21
C GLN A 7 6.35 -12.70 5.79
N MET A 8 7.30 -13.34 5.16
CA MET A 8 7.48 -13.27 3.72
C MET A 8 6.18 -13.63 3.03
N CYS A 9 5.67 -12.75 2.16
CA CYS A 9 4.64 -13.03 1.14
C CYS A 9 3.31 -13.64 1.59
N ILE A 10 2.72 -13.19 2.69
CA ILE A 10 1.31 -13.50 2.97
C ILE A 10 0.45 -12.53 2.17
N ARG A 11 -0.40 -13.07 1.31
CA ARG A 11 -1.49 -12.30 0.71
C ARG A 11 -2.51 -11.95 1.80
N ASP A 12 -3.09 -10.75 1.70
CA ASP A 12 -4.13 -10.31 2.63
C ASP A 12 -5.40 -11.17 2.54
N SER A 13 -5.77 -11.59 1.34
CA SER A 13 -7.04 -12.28 1.08
C SER A 13 -6.88 -13.44 0.11
N PRO A 14 -7.74 -14.46 0.21
CA PRO A 14 -7.82 -15.54 -0.77
C PRO A 14 -8.05 -14.98 -2.19
N SER A 15 -7.46 -15.62 -3.17
CA SER A 15 -7.60 -15.29 -4.59
C SER A 15 -7.41 -16.56 -5.44
N PRO A 16 -7.82 -16.56 -6.72
CA PRO A 16 -7.59 -17.72 -7.59
C PRO A 16 -6.15 -18.23 -7.53
N GLY A 17 -5.98 -19.51 -7.19
CA GLY A 17 -4.68 -20.16 -6.98
C GLY A 17 -4.05 -19.97 -5.59
N HIS A 18 -4.69 -19.22 -4.66
CA HIS A 18 -4.20 -18.96 -3.30
C HIS A 18 -5.36 -18.88 -2.31
N TYR A 19 -5.93 -20.02 -1.94
CA TYR A 19 -7.11 -20.09 -1.07
C TYR A 19 -6.79 -20.26 0.42
N SER A 20 -5.54 -20.61 0.76
CA SER A 20 -5.09 -20.85 2.13
C SER A 20 -3.79 -20.09 2.43
N GLY A 21 -3.43 -20.01 3.72
CA GLY A 21 -2.20 -19.32 4.16
C GLY A 21 -2.26 -17.78 4.01
N THR A 22 -3.45 -17.21 3.89
CA THR A 22 -3.64 -15.75 3.81
C THR A 22 -3.85 -15.15 5.20
N LEU A 23 -3.69 -13.82 5.31
CA LEU A 23 -4.00 -13.08 6.54
C LEU A 23 -5.45 -13.33 6.98
N VAL A 24 -6.39 -13.34 6.04
CA VAL A 24 -7.81 -13.62 6.32
C VAL A 24 -7.98 -14.98 6.98
N ASN A 25 -7.30 -16.04 6.52
CA ASN A 25 -7.36 -17.35 7.17
C ASN A 25 -6.88 -17.29 8.62
N GLY A 26 -5.78 -16.55 8.88
CA GLY A 26 -5.27 -16.35 10.24
C GLY A 26 -6.24 -15.55 11.12
N LEU A 27 -6.86 -14.51 10.57
CA LEU A 27 -7.86 -13.69 11.28
C LEU A 27 -9.10 -14.50 11.62
N MET A 28 -9.64 -15.29 10.70
CA MET A 28 -10.80 -16.18 10.93
C MET A 28 -10.52 -17.24 11.99
N TYR A 29 -9.28 -17.71 12.06
CA TYR A 29 -8.88 -18.64 13.13
C TYR A 29 -8.84 -17.99 14.50
N GLN A 30 -8.32 -16.76 14.58
CA GLN A 30 -8.10 -16.03 15.85
C GLN A 30 -9.34 -15.28 16.34
N ILE A 31 -10.20 -14.80 15.44
CA ILE A 31 -11.31 -13.89 15.73
C ILE A 31 -12.61 -14.50 15.22
N LYS A 32 -13.49 -14.89 16.15
CA LYS A 32 -14.76 -15.53 15.80
C LYS A 32 -15.84 -14.56 15.32
N ASP A 33 -15.74 -13.28 15.72
CA ASP A 33 -16.77 -12.25 15.50
C ASP A 33 -16.35 -11.22 14.45
N LEU A 34 -15.67 -11.64 13.37
CA LEU A 34 -15.34 -10.73 12.27
C LEU A 34 -16.60 -10.25 11.56
N SER A 35 -16.58 -8.97 11.11
CA SER A 35 -17.66 -8.43 10.28
C SER A 35 -17.85 -9.26 9.01
N GLY A 36 -19.09 -9.67 8.75
CA GLY A 36 -19.49 -10.45 7.57
C GLY A 36 -19.80 -9.61 6.33
N ILE A 37 -19.69 -8.28 6.36
CA ILE A 37 -20.13 -7.38 5.28
C ILE A 37 -19.47 -7.72 3.93
N ASN A 38 -18.20 -8.10 3.92
CA ASN A 38 -17.49 -8.50 2.69
C ASN A 38 -17.58 -10.02 2.41
N GLY A 39 -18.53 -10.71 3.03
CA GLY A 39 -18.76 -12.15 2.89
C GLY A 39 -17.61 -13.00 3.45
N GLU A 40 -17.61 -14.29 3.09
CA GLU A 40 -16.64 -15.26 3.60
C GLU A 40 -15.22 -15.07 3.06
N ILE A 41 -15.07 -14.35 1.95
CA ILE A 41 -13.77 -14.19 1.28
C ILE A 41 -12.89 -13.14 1.97
N ARG A 42 -13.49 -12.08 2.55
CA ARG A 42 -12.76 -10.96 3.16
C ARG A 42 -13.43 -10.42 4.41
N PRO A 43 -13.77 -11.25 5.40
CA PRO A 43 -14.46 -10.81 6.60
C PRO A 43 -13.61 -9.77 7.35
N GLY A 44 -14.24 -8.66 7.73
CA GLY A 44 -13.61 -7.60 8.51
C GLY A 44 -12.56 -6.74 7.80
N ILE A 45 -12.16 -7.06 6.57
CA ILE A 45 -11.14 -6.29 5.84
C ILE A 45 -11.75 -5.04 5.22
N VAL A 46 -11.33 -3.86 5.67
CA VAL A 46 -11.85 -2.56 5.22
C VAL A 46 -10.93 -1.85 4.23
N HIS A 47 -9.65 -2.20 4.19
CA HIS A 47 -8.69 -1.69 3.20
C HIS A 47 -7.65 -2.76 2.88
N ARG A 48 -6.77 -2.45 1.96
CA ARG A 48 -5.69 -3.34 1.54
C ARG A 48 -4.36 -2.62 1.42
N ILE A 49 -3.28 -3.37 1.56
CA ILE A 49 -1.92 -2.99 1.16
C ILE A 49 -1.48 -3.89 0.01
N ASP A 50 -0.46 -3.46 -0.73
CA ASP A 50 0.08 -4.26 -1.84
C ASP A 50 0.81 -5.51 -1.30
N LYS A 51 0.90 -6.53 -2.13
CA LYS A 51 1.81 -7.65 -1.89
C LYS A 51 3.21 -7.10 -1.64
N ASP A 52 3.93 -7.64 -0.68
CA ASP A 52 5.29 -7.25 -0.27
C ASP A 52 5.39 -5.84 0.38
N THR A 53 4.29 -5.13 0.57
CA THR A 53 4.22 -3.95 1.44
C THR A 53 3.98 -4.38 2.87
N SER A 54 4.79 -3.90 3.80
CA SER A 54 4.63 -4.15 5.23
C SER A 54 3.83 -3.04 5.92
N GLY A 55 3.45 -3.26 7.19
CA GLY A 55 2.86 -2.22 8.04
C GLY A 55 1.50 -2.57 8.62
N LEU A 56 0.70 -1.54 8.88
CA LEU A 56 -0.56 -1.63 9.60
C LEU A 56 -1.71 -2.06 8.69
N LEU A 57 -2.63 -2.85 9.23
CA LEU A 57 -3.88 -3.18 8.57
C LEU A 57 -5.02 -3.07 9.59
N MET A 58 -6.10 -2.36 9.22
CA MET A 58 -7.33 -2.28 10.03
C MET A 58 -8.24 -3.45 9.72
N VAL A 59 -8.77 -4.05 10.78
CA VAL A 59 -9.73 -5.14 10.68
C VAL A 59 -10.92 -4.83 11.57
N ALA A 60 -12.12 -4.89 11.02
CA ALA A 60 -13.36 -4.64 11.74
C ALA A 60 -13.87 -5.94 12.39
N LYS A 61 -14.04 -5.94 13.72
CA LYS A 61 -14.56 -7.10 14.45
C LYS A 61 -16.08 -7.26 14.34
N ASN A 62 -16.82 -6.19 14.00
CA ASN A 62 -18.27 -6.23 13.82
C ASN A 62 -18.73 -5.29 12.70
N ASP A 63 -19.98 -5.42 12.30
CA ASP A 63 -20.53 -4.68 11.16
C ASP A 63 -20.68 -3.17 11.41
N VAL A 64 -20.85 -2.75 12.66
CA VAL A 64 -20.91 -1.32 13.01
C VAL A 64 -19.55 -0.68 12.79
N ALA A 65 -18.49 -1.27 13.35
CA ALA A 65 -17.13 -0.79 13.13
C ALA A 65 -16.74 -0.83 11.65
N HIS A 66 -17.17 -1.87 10.92
CA HIS A 66 -16.91 -1.98 9.48
C HIS A 66 -17.49 -0.80 8.71
N ARG A 67 -18.77 -0.50 8.92
CA ARG A 67 -19.45 0.63 8.26
C ARG A 67 -18.78 1.96 8.57
N HIS A 68 -18.48 2.25 9.83
CA HIS A 68 -17.79 3.47 10.24
C HIS A 68 -16.40 3.62 9.61
N LEU A 69 -15.61 2.55 9.58
CA LEU A 69 -14.28 2.59 8.95
C LEU A 69 -14.36 2.79 7.45
N VAL A 70 -15.31 2.14 6.77
CA VAL A 70 -15.53 2.32 5.33
C VAL A 70 -15.99 3.74 5.03
N GLU A 71 -16.91 4.30 5.82
CA GLU A 71 -17.37 5.69 5.67
C GLU A 71 -16.21 6.68 5.79
N GLN A 72 -15.35 6.54 6.79
CA GLN A 72 -14.17 7.37 6.96
C GLN A 72 -13.14 7.21 5.81
N LEU A 73 -12.99 5.99 5.29
CA LEU A 73 -12.14 5.75 4.11
C LEU A 73 -12.70 6.41 2.84
N MET A 74 -14.03 6.37 2.66
CA MET A 74 -14.71 7.00 1.52
C MET A 74 -14.68 8.53 1.61
N SER A 75 -14.91 9.08 2.79
CA SER A 75 -14.83 10.53 3.05
C SER A 75 -13.39 11.08 3.12
N LYS A 76 -12.40 10.21 2.96
CA LYS A 76 -10.96 10.56 3.00
C LYS A 76 -10.50 11.16 4.34
N THR A 77 -11.21 10.91 5.44
CA THR A 77 -10.82 11.39 6.78
C THR A 77 -9.72 10.54 7.42
N VAL A 78 -9.61 9.27 7.04
CA VAL A 78 -8.52 8.39 7.48
C VAL A 78 -7.19 8.85 6.90
N LYS A 79 -6.28 9.24 7.76
CA LYS A 79 -4.91 9.61 7.36
C LYS A 79 -4.03 8.37 7.39
N ARG A 80 -3.36 8.11 6.28
CA ARG A 80 -2.42 6.97 6.13
C ARG A 80 -1.06 7.52 5.73
N LYS A 81 -0.05 7.22 6.54
CA LYS A 81 1.33 7.58 6.26
C LYS A 81 2.15 6.33 5.99
N TYR A 82 2.96 6.43 4.96
CA TYR A 82 3.87 5.38 4.55
C TYR A 82 5.30 5.88 4.64
N THR A 83 6.19 5.02 5.07
CA THR A 83 7.64 5.25 4.94
C THR A 83 8.14 4.45 3.75
N ALA A 84 8.91 5.08 2.89
CA ALA A 84 9.47 4.45 1.70
C ALA A 84 10.94 4.82 1.51
N LEU A 85 11.72 3.89 0.98
CA LEU A 85 13.08 4.15 0.51
C LEU A 85 13.05 4.15 -1.04
N VAL A 86 13.55 5.22 -1.63
CA VAL A 86 13.57 5.41 -3.09
C VAL A 86 14.99 5.52 -3.62
N HIS A 87 15.18 5.16 -4.89
CA HIS A 87 16.43 5.36 -5.61
C HIS A 87 16.67 6.84 -5.90
N GLY A 88 17.92 7.26 -5.79
CA GLY A 88 18.37 8.62 -6.09
C GLY A 88 18.12 9.62 -4.96
N ASN A 89 18.61 10.83 -5.17
CA ASN A 89 18.49 11.94 -4.23
C ASN A 89 17.43 12.92 -4.74
N ILE A 90 16.29 12.99 -4.04
CA ILE A 90 15.23 13.96 -4.35
C ILE A 90 15.74 15.35 -3.94
N PRO A 91 15.74 16.35 -4.85
CA PRO A 91 16.36 17.66 -4.56
C PRO A 91 15.49 18.57 -3.69
N HIS A 92 14.24 18.19 -3.42
CA HIS A 92 13.28 18.99 -2.67
C HIS A 92 12.85 18.28 -1.40
N ASP A 93 12.72 19.00 -0.29
CA ASP A 93 12.36 18.44 1.01
C ASP A 93 10.93 17.88 1.05
N TYR A 94 10.05 18.39 0.21
CA TYR A 94 8.66 17.90 0.09
C TYR A 94 8.11 18.12 -1.32
N GLY A 95 7.02 17.45 -1.62
CA GLY A 95 6.33 17.61 -2.90
C GLY A 95 4.97 16.95 -2.93
N THR A 96 4.20 17.29 -3.97
CA THR A 96 2.91 16.69 -4.27
C THR A 96 2.95 16.14 -5.70
N ILE A 97 2.53 14.88 -5.83
CA ILE A 97 2.35 14.24 -7.12
C ILE A 97 0.85 14.12 -7.35
N ASP A 98 0.33 14.96 -8.23
CA ASP A 98 -1.06 14.93 -8.70
C ASP A 98 -1.06 14.43 -10.14
N ALA A 99 -1.28 13.11 -10.31
CA ALA A 99 -1.18 12.46 -11.60
C ALA A 99 -2.12 11.25 -11.66
N PRO A 100 -3.04 11.19 -12.66
CA PRO A 100 -4.06 10.16 -12.71
C PRO A 100 -3.44 8.78 -12.99
N ILE A 101 -3.96 7.74 -12.31
CA ILE A 101 -3.46 6.37 -12.41
C ILE A 101 -4.49 5.47 -13.09
N GLY A 102 -4.05 4.76 -14.10
CA GLY A 102 -4.82 3.75 -14.82
C GLY A 102 -4.01 2.48 -15.12
N ARG A 103 -4.61 1.55 -15.86
CA ARG A 103 -3.92 0.34 -16.32
C ARG A 103 -2.84 0.69 -17.33
N ASN A 104 -1.67 0.09 -17.19
CA ASN A 104 -0.63 0.21 -18.20
C ASN A 104 -1.11 -0.47 -19.51
N LYS A 105 -1.01 0.25 -20.65
CA LYS A 105 -1.46 -0.26 -21.95
C LYS A 105 -0.63 -1.43 -22.46
N ASN A 106 0.65 -1.51 -22.03
CA ASN A 106 1.61 -2.53 -22.49
C ASN A 106 1.76 -3.71 -21.48
N ASP A 107 1.37 -3.51 -20.22
CA ASP A 107 1.41 -4.55 -19.18
C ASP A 107 0.13 -4.48 -18.34
N ARG A 108 -0.82 -5.37 -18.61
CA ARG A 108 -2.12 -5.44 -17.91
C ARG A 108 -2.01 -5.71 -16.41
N GLN A 109 -0.87 -6.20 -15.93
CA GLN A 109 -0.64 -6.43 -14.51
C GLN A 109 -0.03 -5.22 -13.79
N ALA A 110 0.40 -4.19 -14.56
CA ALA A 110 0.94 -2.96 -14.03
C ALA A 110 -0.06 -1.80 -14.09
N MET A 111 0.18 -0.81 -13.24
CA MET A 111 -0.47 0.49 -13.29
C MET A 111 0.53 1.52 -13.83
N ALA A 112 0.02 2.63 -14.36
CA ALA A 112 0.84 3.74 -14.86
C ALA A 112 0.09 5.06 -14.68
N VAL A 113 0.82 6.17 -14.72
CA VAL A 113 0.22 7.49 -14.93
C VAL A 113 -0.25 7.54 -16.38
N VAL A 114 -1.55 7.81 -16.58
CA VAL A 114 -2.22 7.88 -17.90
C VAL A 114 -3.32 8.93 -17.83
N ASP A 115 -3.55 9.65 -18.93
CA ASP A 115 -4.49 10.79 -18.97
C ASP A 115 -5.94 10.38 -18.69
N ASP A 116 -6.33 9.16 -19.08
CA ASP A 116 -7.64 8.57 -18.85
C ASP A 116 -7.73 7.80 -17.51
N GLY A 117 -6.74 7.99 -16.63
CA GLY A 117 -6.67 7.37 -15.31
C GLY A 117 -7.64 7.97 -14.30
N LYS A 118 -7.70 7.34 -13.13
CA LYS A 118 -8.44 7.87 -11.98
C LYS A 118 -7.56 8.85 -11.22
N GLU A 119 -8.13 9.97 -10.79
CA GLU A 119 -7.48 10.94 -9.91
C GLU A 119 -6.66 10.24 -8.82
N ALA A 120 -5.41 10.67 -8.66
CA ALA A 120 -4.51 10.14 -7.65
C ALA A 120 -3.56 11.23 -7.17
N VAL A 121 -3.55 11.46 -5.84
CA VAL A 121 -2.73 12.48 -5.20
C VAL A 121 -1.91 11.87 -4.07
N THR A 122 -0.59 12.07 -4.14
CA THR A 122 0.40 11.61 -3.15
C THR A 122 1.25 12.80 -2.71
N HIS A 123 1.25 13.10 -1.42
CA HIS A 123 2.20 14.03 -0.82
C HIS A 123 3.41 13.25 -0.29
N PHE A 124 4.60 13.82 -0.38
CA PHE A 124 5.78 13.26 0.26
C PHE A 124 6.60 14.33 0.98
N ASN A 125 7.27 13.90 2.05
CA ASN A 125 8.30 14.66 2.75
C ASN A 125 9.57 13.81 2.79
N VAL A 126 10.71 14.43 2.52
CA VAL A 126 12.02 13.79 2.68
C VAL A 126 12.35 13.75 4.17
N LEU A 127 12.70 12.55 4.65
CA LEU A 127 13.12 12.34 6.04
C LEU A 127 14.64 12.31 6.16
N GLU A 128 15.32 11.69 5.19
CA GLU A 128 16.77 11.53 5.22
C GLU A 128 17.33 11.27 3.81
N HIS A 129 18.50 11.85 3.51
CA HIS A 129 19.26 11.58 2.30
C HIS A 129 20.41 10.62 2.61
N PHE A 130 20.55 9.61 1.75
CA PHE A 130 21.71 8.72 1.71
C PHE A 130 22.49 8.95 0.41
N LYS A 131 23.63 8.29 0.26
CA LYS A 131 24.48 8.45 -0.93
C LYS A 131 23.71 8.25 -2.25
N ASP A 132 22.92 7.18 -2.34
CA ASP A 132 22.23 6.78 -3.59
C ASP A 132 20.71 6.61 -3.40
N TYR A 133 20.18 6.98 -2.23
CA TYR A 133 18.78 6.76 -1.85
C TYR A 133 18.25 7.93 -1.04
N THR A 134 16.92 8.05 -1.03
CA THR A 134 16.21 8.99 -0.17
C THR A 134 15.15 8.25 0.63
N LEU A 135 15.11 8.47 1.95
CA LEU A 135 14.03 8.02 2.82
C LEU A 135 12.94 9.09 2.83
N ILE A 136 11.72 8.68 2.55
CA ILE A 136 10.56 9.59 2.46
C ILE A 136 9.40 9.10 3.31
N GLU A 137 8.59 10.04 3.80
CA GLU A 137 7.24 9.80 4.30
C GLU A 137 6.24 10.20 3.20
N CYS A 138 5.31 9.30 2.86
CA CYS A 138 4.23 9.58 1.92
C CYS A 138 2.89 9.65 2.65
N GLN A 139 2.06 10.62 2.31
CA GLN A 139 0.67 10.72 2.74
C GLN A 139 -0.25 10.70 1.53
N LEU A 140 -1.30 9.89 1.59
CA LEU A 140 -2.23 9.68 0.48
C LEU A 140 -3.55 10.41 0.70
N GLU A 141 -4.01 11.19 -0.30
CA GLU A 141 -5.41 11.64 -0.37
C GLU A 141 -6.31 10.59 -1.04
N THR A 142 -5.77 9.83 -1.96
CA THR A 142 -6.45 8.78 -2.71
C THR A 142 -5.79 7.44 -2.44
N GLY A 143 -6.44 6.32 -2.78
CA GLY A 143 -5.90 4.97 -2.55
C GLY A 143 -5.97 4.10 -3.81
N ARG A 144 -5.27 4.47 -4.88
CA ARG A 144 -5.24 3.67 -6.11
C ARG A 144 -4.26 2.51 -5.98
N THR A 145 -4.49 1.47 -6.76
CA THR A 145 -3.60 0.30 -6.81
C THR A 145 -2.17 0.73 -7.14
N HIS A 146 -1.21 0.31 -6.34
CA HIS A 146 0.22 0.62 -6.48
C HIS A 146 0.56 2.13 -6.48
N GLN A 147 -0.28 2.99 -5.92
CA GLN A 147 -0.21 4.44 -6.10
C GLN A 147 1.17 5.03 -5.80
N ILE A 148 1.73 4.82 -4.61
CA ILE A 148 3.05 5.35 -4.24
C ILE A 148 4.12 4.83 -5.19
N ARG A 149 4.09 3.55 -5.51
CA ARG A 149 5.07 2.88 -6.38
C ARG A 149 5.07 3.48 -7.79
N VAL A 150 3.87 3.70 -8.35
CA VAL A 150 3.67 4.31 -9.67
C VAL A 150 4.09 5.77 -9.68
N HIS A 151 3.65 6.56 -8.69
CA HIS A 151 3.96 7.97 -8.58
C HIS A 151 5.46 8.23 -8.41
N MET A 152 6.13 7.48 -7.53
CA MET A 152 7.57 7.63 -7.33
C MET A 152 8.36 7.23 -8.57
N LYS A 153 7.93 6.18 -9.29
CA LYS A 153 8.51 5.85 -10.60
C LYS A 153 8.29 6.98 -11.62
N TYR A 154 7.09 7.56 -11.65
CA TYR A 154 6.71 8.62 -12.59
C TYR A 154 7.60 9.85 -12.46
N ILE A 155 7.94 10.25 -11.24
CA ILE A 155 8.85 11.37 -10.98
C ILE A 155 10.34 11.00 -11.03
N GLY A 156 10.68 9.76 -11.40
CA GLY A 156 12.06 9.31 -11.58
C GLY A 156 12.76 8.74 -10.34
N TYR A 157 12.05 8.57 -9.22
CA TYR A 157 12.59 8.04 -7.95
C TYR A 157 11.87 6.74 -7.53
N PRO A 158 11.99 5.63 -8.30
CA PRO A 158 11.29 4.40 -7.99
C PRO A 158 11.73 3.82 -6.65
N LEU A 159 10.84 3.04 -6.02
CA LEU A 159 11.13 2.41 -4.73
C LEU A 159 12.25 1.37 -4.85
N VAL A 160 13.09 1.32 -3.83
CA VAL A 160 14.13 0.30 -3.69
C VAL A 160 13.49 -1.07 -3.55
N GLY A 161 14.05 -2.07 -4.21
CA GLY A 161 13.58 -3.46 -4.16
C GLY A 161 12.26 -3.73 -4.88
N ASP A 162 11.66 -2.72 -5.56
CA ASP A 162 10.38 -2.92 -6.25
C ASP A 162 10.56 -3.78 -7.51
N PRO A 163 10.00 -5.01 -7.53
CA PRO A 163 10.21 -5.95 -8.64
C PRO A 163 9.46 -5.56 -9.92
N LYS A 164 8.46 -4.66 -9.82
CA LYS A 164 7.62 -4.28 -10.97
C LYS A 164 7.93 -2.87 -11.49
N TYR A 165 8.20 -1.94 -10.61
CA TYR A 165 8.39 -0.52 -10.95
C TYR A 165 9.82 -0.02 -10.75
N GLY A 166 10.64 -0.76 -10.01
CA GLY A 166 12.04 -0.45 -9.76
C GLY A 166 12.95 -0.69 -10.97
N PRO A 167 14.18 -0.20 -10.92
CA PRO A 167 15.20 -0.50 -11.92
C PRO A 167 15.61 -1.98 -11.82
N LYS A 168 16.15 -2.54 -12.92
CA LYS A 168 16.64 -3.93 -12.94
C LYS A 168 17.72 -4.19 -11.88
N LYS A 169 18.58 -3.18 -11.66
CA LYS A 169 19.61 -3.22 -10.62
C LYS A 169 19.11 -2.48 -9.38
N THR A 170 18.59 -3.23 -8.42
CA THR A 170 18.09 -2.73 -7.14
C THR A 170 18.52 -3.67 -6.02
N LEU A 171 18.36 -3.27 -4.76
CA LEU A 171 18.64 -4.16 -3.62
C LEU A 171 17.59 -5.27 -3.57
N ASP A 172 18.07 -6.50 -3.37
CA ASP A 172 17.20 -7.65 -3.11
C ASP A 172 16.84 -7.68 -1.62
N ILE A 173 15.68 -7.10 -1.30
CA ILE A 173 15.13 -7.03 0.05
C ILE A 173 13.80 -7.78 0.19
N GLY A 174 13.49 -8.63 -0.81
CA GLY A 174 12.27 -9.44 -0.83
C GLY A 174 11.00 -8.69 -1.21
N GLY A 175 11.11 -7.52 -1.85
CA GLY A 175 9.99 -6.70 -2.30
C GLY A 175 10.28 -5.21 -2.19
N GLN A 176 9.29 -4.36 -2.45
CA GLN A 176 9.43 -2.90 -2.37
C GLN A 176 9.67 -2.41 -0.94
N ALA A 177 10.62 -1.48 -0.76
CA ALA A 177 10.85 -0.77 0.49
C ALA A 177 9.70 0.22 0.78
N LEU A 178 8.56 -0.31 1.21
CA LEU A 178 7.34 0.44 1.52
C LEU A 178 6.68 -0.12 2.78
N HIS A 179 6.37 0.77 3.72
CA HIS A 179 5.80 0.41 5.00
C HIS A 179 4.66 1.36 5.39
N LEU A 180 3.46 0.86 5.62
CA LEU A 180 2.35 1.65 6.19
C LEU A 180 2.61 1.85 7.69
N SER A 181 3.18 3.00 8.04
CA SER A 181 3.70 3.31 9.37
C SER A 181 2.64 3.85 10.33
N LEU A 182 1.62 4.55 9.81
CA LEU A 182 0.57 5.17 10.61
C LEU A 182 -0.79 5.11 9.91
N ILE A 183 -1.82 4.78 10.69
CA ILE A 183 -3.23 4.97 10.34
C ILE A 183 -3.86 5.77 11.48
N HIS A 184 -4.47 6.90 11.14
CA HIS A 184 -5.24 7.73 12.08
C HIS A 184 -6.70 7.73 11.62
N ILE A 185 -7.61 7.34 12.53
CA ILE A 185 -9.06 7.23 12.33
C ILE A 185 -9.81 8.14 13.30
#